data_86ff7769108ec43159cd4975d9260e59
#
_entry.id   86ff7769108ec43159cd4975d9260e59
#
_cell.length_a   1.000
_cell.length_b   1.000
_cell.length_c   1.000
_cell.angle_alpha   90.00
_cell.angle_beta   90.00
_cell.angle_gamma   90.00
#
_symmetry.space_group_name_H-M   'P 1'
#
loop_
_entity.id
_entity.type
_entity.pdbx_description
1 polymer ?
#
loop_
_entity_poly.entity_id
_entity_poly.type
_entity_poly.pdbx_seq_one_letter_code
_entity_poly.pdbx_strand_id
1 'polypeptide(L)'
;MIKQYFTQAWAQLRQQPLISAVSIAGTALAIFLIMLVVMMQQVKVAPFAPESNRDRFLHVHYMSITNKNWGGGSSNGPMGLKTARECFQSLKTPEAVTIYTCMVVSTPVNLPGQPGTGIDLLQTDDAFWHVFDFSFIAGKPYDRATFDAGQPVAVITESVARRLFQTSDAIGREFLLNHAPYKVAGVVKDVSTLATVAYGQVWVPYTSTEITKDTWSDEHMGMMSCTILARSRDDFEAIREEAERRRQEYNVILGEDGYELIYRNRPYDQEKSSIAFSANQEPDVEQHRRQRMIIFIILLIVPAINLSSMTQSRLRQRVAEI
;
A
#
# COMPACT_ATOMS: atom_id res chain seq x y z
N MET A 1 -5.20 -39.79 33.66
CA MET A 1 -4.54 -38.54 34.10
C MET A 1 -5.15 -37.30 33.46
N ILE A 2 -5.17 -37.10 32.13
CA ILE A 2 -5.72 -35.90 31.48
C ILE A 2 -7.19 -35.60 31.87
N LYS A 3 -8.07 -36.61 31.90
CA LYS A 3 -9.48 -36.48 32.29
C LYS A 3 -9.65 -35.97 33.71
N GLN A 4 -8.77 -36.37 34.65
CA GLN A 4 -8.80 -35.90 36.04
C GLN A 4 -8.40 -34.41 36.14
N TYR A 5 -7.40 -33.97 35.40
CA TYR A 5 -7.01 -32.55 35.34
C TYR A 5 -8.13 -31.68 34.80
N PHE A 6 -8.83 -32.15 33.76
CA PHE A 6 -9.99 -31.43 33.21
C PHE A 6 -11.14 -31.33 34.19
N THR A 7 -11.48 -32.41 34.92
CA THR A 7 -12.54 -32.41 35.91
C THR A 7 -12.21 -31.51 37.11
N GLN A 8 -10.93 -31.52 37.55
CA GLN A 8 -10.47 -30.61 38.60
C GLN A 8 -10.48 -29.16 38.18
N ALA A 9 -10.00 -28.86 36.94
CA ALA A 9 -10.04 -27.50 36.41
C ALA A 9 -11.47 -26.96 36.30
N TRP A 10 -12.40 -27.79 35.82
CA TRP A 10 -13.82 -27.42 35.75
C TRP A 10 -14.47 -27.18 37.12
N ALA A 11 -14.19 -28.01 38.07
CA ALA A 11 -14.66 -27.81 39.46
C ALA A 11 -14.13 -26.51 40.06
N GLN A 12 -12.86 -26.19 39.85
CA GLN A 12 -12.24 -24.95 40.31
C GLN A 12 -12.83 -23.70 39.65
N LEU A 13 -13.15 -23.74 38.36
CA LEU A 13 -13.83 -22.64 37.69
C LEU A 13 -15.20 -22.34 38.27
N ARG A 14 -15.92 -23.37 38.75
CA ARG A 14 -17.24 -23.23 39.38
C ARG A 14 -17.18 -22.73 40.82
N GLN A 15 -16.08 -22.95 41.56
CA GLN A 15 -15.94 -22.48 42.95
C GLN A 15 -15.81 -20.95 43.05
N GLN A 16 -15.20 -20.29 42.04
CA GLN A 16 -15.03 -18.83 41.99
C GLN A 16 -15.43 -18.28 40.63
N PRO A 17 -16.74 -18.27 40.32
CA PRO A 17 -17.19 -17.99 38.96
C PRO A 17 -16.83 -16.57 38.46
N LEU A 18 -16.90 -15.56 39.35
CA LEU A 18 -16.62 -14.17 38.98
C LEU A 18 -15.14 -13.98 38.64
N ILE A 19 -14.22 -14.45 39.46
CA ILE A 19 -12.78 -14.33 39.27
C ILE A 19 -12.36 -15.11 38.01
N SER A 20 -12.92 -16.31 37.85
CA SER A 20 -12.66 -17.14 36.68
C SER A 20 -13.15 -16.47 35.40
N ALA A 21 -14.36 -15.90 35.41
CA ALA A 21 -14.92 -15.18 34.25
C ALA A 21 -14.09 -13.96 33.87
N VAL A 22 -13.68 -13.13 34.85
CA VAL A 22 -12.83 -11.95 34.62
C VAL A 22 -11.46 -12.36 34.05
N SER A 23 -10.85 -13.40 34.59
CA SER A 23 -9.54 -13.87 34.12
C SER A 23 -9.60 -14.45 32.69
N ILE A 24 -10.66 -15.24 32.41
CA ILE A 24 -10.86 -15.78 31.03
C ILE A 24 -11.11 -14.64 30.05
N ALA A 25 -12.00 -13.70 30.38
CA ALA A 25 -12.32 -12.56 29.55
C ALA A 25 -11.09 -11.67 29.30
N GLY A 26 -10.31 -11.38 30.35
CA GLY A 26 -9.08 -10.59 30.24
C GLY A 26 -8.01 -11.25 29.39
N THR A 27 -7.84 -12.57 29.55
CA THR A 27 -6.88 -13.33 28.70
C THR A 27 -7.36 -13.41 27.26
N ALA A 28 -8.64 -13.67 27.01
CA ALA A 28 -9.22 -13.69 25.68
C ALA A 28 -9.09 -12.34 24.96
N LEU A 29 -9.36 -11.23 25.68
CA LEU A 29 -9.19 -9.88 25.15
C LEU A 29 -7.73 -9.59 24.80
N ALA A 30 -6.79 -9.97 25.65
CA ALA A 30 -5.37 -9.76 25.37
C ALA A 30 -4.90 -10.56 24.13
N ILE A 31 -5.31 -11.82 23.99
CA ILE A 31 -5.02 -12.64 22.81
C ILE A 31 -5.64 -12.00 21.56
N PHE A 32 -6.89 -11.56 21.65
CA PHE A 32 -7.57 -10.87 20.55
C PHE A 32 -6.80 -9.61 20.09
N LEU A 33 -6.37 -8.76 21.05
CA LEU A 33 -5.59 -7.56 20.72
C LEU A 33 -4.23 -7.88 20.11
N ILE A 34 -3.53 -8.93 20.59
CA ILE A 34 -2.27 -9.39 19.99
C ILE A 34 -2.52 -9.85 18.55
N MET A 35 -3.54 -10.66 18.32
CA MET A 35 -3.91 -11.11 16.97
C MET A 35 -4.25 -9.95 16.06
N LEU A 36 -5.00 -8.95 16.55
CA LEU A 36 -5.34 -7.75 15.80
C LEU A 36 -4.07 -6.98 15.36
N VAL A 37 -3.12 -6.75 16.28
CA VAL A 37 -1.86 -6.07 15.97
C VAL A 37 -1.03 -6.86 14.96
N VAL A 38 -0.96 -8.20 15.10
CA VAL A 38 -0.29 -9.07 14.12
C VAL A 38 -0.94 -8.97 12.74
N MET A 39 -2.27 -9.07 12.68
CA MET A 39 -3.02 -8.95 11.40
C MET A 39 -2.80 -7.60 10.74
N MET A 40 -2.86 -6.50 11.48
CA MET A 40 -2.60 -5.16 10.95
C MET A 40 -1.19 -5.02 10.36
N GLN A 41 -0.20 -5.72 10.90
CA GLN A 41 1.16 -5.76 10.36
C GLN A 41 1.25 -6.64 9.11
N GLN A 42 0.64 -7.83 9.16
CA GLN A 42 0.62 -8.76 8.02
C GLN A 42 -0.01 -8.13 6.78
N VAL A 43 -1.13 -7.45 6.93
CA VAL A 43 -1.81 -6.76 5.83
C VAL A 43 -0.92 -5.75 5.11
N LYS A 44 0.01 -5.09 5.82
CA LYS A 44 0.92 -4.11 5.22
C LYS A 44 2.04 -4.72 4.38
N VAL A 45 2.46 -5.95 4.68
CA VAL A 45 3.68 -6.53 4.09
C VAL A 45 3.43 -7.86 3.36
N ALA A 46 2.40 -8.61 3.73
CA ALA A 46 2.11 -9.89 3.11
C ALA A 46 1.66 -9.71 1.65
N PRO A 47 2.10 -10.59 0.74
CA PRO A 47 1.68 -10.58 -0.64
C PRO A 47 0.22 -11.05 -0.76
N PHE A 48 -0.60 -10.33 -1.54
CA PHE A 48 -1.95 -10.72 -1.97
C PHE A 48 -2.33 -9.99 -3.25
N ALA A 49 -3.21 -10.59 -4.05
CA ALA A 49 -3.62 -10.01 -5.32
C ALA A 49 -4.36 -8.65 -5.14
N PRO A 50 -4.06 -7.64 -6.00
CA PRO A 50 -3.15 -7.69 -7.14
C PRO A 50 -1.66 -7.43 -6.81
N GLU A 51 -1.31 -7.21 -5.55
CA GLU A 51 0.06 -6.95 -5.09
C GLU A 51 0.75 -8.25 -4.61
N SER A 52 0.65 -9.32 -5.38
CA SER A 52 1.17 -10.65 -5.03
C SER A 52 2.70 -10.72 -4.98
N ASN A 53 3.39 -9.75 -5.58
CA ASN A 53 4.85 -9.66 -5.62
C ASN A 53 5.43 -8.65 -4.62
N ARG A 54 4.74 -8.35 -3.50
CA ARG A 54 5.18 -7.35 -2.50
C ARG A 54 6.59 -7.59 -1.96
N ASP A 55 7.02 -8.83 -1.92
CA ASP A 55 8.37 -9.23 -1.50
C ASP A 55 9.47 -8.84 -2.49
N ARG A 56 9.09 -8.53 -3.75
CA ARG A 56 9.97 -8.10 -4.85
C ARG A 56 9.78 -6.64 -5.24
N PHE A 57 8.93 -5.89 -4.53
CA PHE A 57 8.66 -4.48 -4.82
C PHE A 57 9.65 -3.55 -4.13
N LEU A 58 10.07 -2.53 -4.88
CA LEU A 58 10.67 -1.31 -4.37
C LEU A 58 9.80 -0.12 -4.77
N HIS A 59 9.54 0.81 -3.85
CA HIS A 59 8.59 1.90 -4.01
C HIS A 59 9.25 3.27 -3.90
N VAL A 60 8.79 4.20 -4.73
CA VAL A 60 9.08 5.63 -4.62
C VAL A 60 7.76 6.40 -4.68
N HIS A 61 7.18 6.66 -3.51
CA HIS A 61 5.94 7.44 -3.42
C HIS A 61 6.20 8.93 -3.37
N TYR A 62 7.27 9.34 -2.69
CA TYR A 62 7.63 10.74 -2.45
C TYR A 62 9.10 10.97 -2.63
N MET A 63 9.45 12.22 -2.92
CA MET A 63 10.81 12.72 -3.02
C MET A 63 10.96 14.08 -2.37
N SER A 64 12.20 14.55 -2.29
CA SER A 64 12.53 15.93 -1.91
C SER A 64 13.37 16.56 -3.01
N ILE A 65 13.12 17.83 -3.30
CA ILE A 65 13.96 18.65 -4.15
C ILE A 65 14.27 19.97 -3.43
N THR A 66 15.50 20.45 -3.55
CA THR A 66 15.92 21.76 -3.03
C THR A 66 16.37 22.65 -4.18
N ASN A 67 16.45 23.95 -3.95
CA ASN A 67 17.04 24.92 -4.87
C ASN A 67 17.95 25.85 -4.10
N LYS A 68 19.07 26.23 -4.68
CA LYS A 68 20.07 27.14 -4.10
C LYS A 68 19.45 28.46 -3.59
N ASN A 69 18.38 28.91 -4.28
CA ASN A 69 17.70 30.17 -3.96
C ASN A 69 16.66 30.05 -2.81
N TRP A 70 16.42 28.85 -2.28
CA TRP A 70 15.39 28.63 -1.26
C TRP A 70 15.91 28.75 0.19
N GLY A 71 17.17 29.20 0.39
CA GLY A 71 17.71 29.39 1.73
C GLY A 71 17.75 28.15 2.61
N GLY A 72 17.91 26.96 2.00
CA GLY A 72 17.93 25.66 2.70
C GLY A 72 16.55 24.99 2.80
N GLY A 73 15.51 25.57 2.21
CA GLY A 73 14.20 24.94 2.11
C GLY A 73 14.17 23.77 1.10
N SER A 74 13.17 22.91 1.21
CA SER A 74 12.91 21.83 0.24
C SER A 74 11.44 21.74 -0.11
N SER A 75 11.16 21.41 -1.37
CA SER A 75 9.84 20.96 -1.80
C SER A 75 9.77 19.45 -1.63
N ASN A 76 8.67 18.95 -1.06
CA ASN A 76 8.51 17.56 -0.67
C ASN A 76 7.17 17.04 -1.17
N GLY A 77 7.17 15.90 -1.86
CA GLY A 77 5.95 15.34 -2.42
C GLY A 77 6.20 14.25 -3.46
N PRO A 78 5.18 13.88 -4.22
CA PRO A 78 5.32 12.98 -5.36
C PRO A 78 6.15 13.62 -6.48
N MET A 79 6.57 12.81 -7.44
CA MET A 79 7.44 13.23 -8.55
C MET A 79 6.65 13.84 -9.70
N GLY A 80 7.29 14.74 -10.45
CA GLY A 80 6.86 15.02 -11.83
C GLY A 80 7.13 13.82 -12.75
N LEU A 81 6.40 13.73 -13.85
CA LEU A 81 6.58 12.62 -14.80
C LEU A 81 8.00 12.59 -15.39
N LYS A 82 8.59 13.76 -15.64
CA LYS A 82 9.97 13.88 -16.12
C LYS A 82 10.95 13.21 -15.16
N THR A 83 10.89 13.56 -13.87
CA THR A 83 11.72 12.94 -12.83
C THR A 83 11.52 11.44 -12.72
N ALA A 84 10.26 10.97 -12.74
CA ALA A 84 9.95 9.56 -12.65
C ALA A 84 10.53 8.75 -13.82
N ARG A 85 10.50 9.31 -15.04
CA ARG A 85 11.06 8.68 -16.24
C ARG A 85 12.59 8.66 -16.23
N GLU A 86 13.23 9.79 -15.97
CA GLU A 86 14.69 9.91 -16.00
C GLU A 86 15.36 9.06 -14.90
N CYS A 87 14.78 9.08 -13.70
CA CYS A 87 15.40 8.43 -12.54
C CYS A 87 15.04 6.95 -12.39
N PHE A 88 13.83 6.53 -12.79
CA PHE A 88 13.35 5.19 -12.48
C PHE A 88 12.90 4.38 -13.69
N GLN A 89 12.16 4.96 -14.66
CA GLN A 89 11.72 4.20 -15.83
C GLN A 89 12.90 3.79 -16.72
N SER A 90 14.02 4.51 -16.65
CA SER A 90 15.25 4.25 -17.39
C SER A 90 16.12 3.13 -16.79
N LEU A 91 15.78 2.59 -15.61
CA LEU A 91 16.51 1.50 -14.95
C LEU A 91 16.48 0.23 -15.79
N LYS A 92 17.59 -0.51 -15.81
CA LYS A 92 17.78 -1.74 -16.60
C LYS A 92 17.85 -3.01 -15.76
N THR A 93 18.25 -2.87 -14.48
CA THR A 93 18.40 -4.00 -13.57
C THR A 93 17.06 -4.64 -13.20
N PRO A 94 15.97 -3.90 -12.95
CA PRO A 94 14.70 -4.50 -12.56
C PRO A 94 14.03 -5.27 -13.71
N GLU A 95 13.06 -6.10 -13.38
CA GLU A 95 12.18 -6.78 -14.32
C GLU A 95 11.25 -5.79 -15.02
N ALA A 96 10.64 -4.88 -14.25
CA ALA A 96 9.76 -3.83 -14.75
C ALA A 96 9.71 -2.64 -13.81
N VAL A 97 9.34 -1.48 -14.34
CA VAL A 97 9.04 -0.27 -13.58
C VAL A 97 7.72 0.29 -14.09
N THR A 98 6.80 0.59 -13.16
CA THR A 98 5.53 1.24 -13.48
C THR A 98 5.42 2.60 -12.82
N ILE A 99 4.87 3.57 -13.54
CA ILE A 99 4.58 4.92 -13.07
C ILE A 99 3.06 5.12 -13.04
N TYR A 100 2.56 5.64 -11.94
CA TYR A 100 1.13 5.84 -11.71
C TYR A 100 0.91 7.08 -10.82
N THR A 101 -0.34 7.57 -10.72
CA THR A 101 -0.65 8.69 -9.83
C THR A 101 -0.49 8.30 -8.36
N CYS A 102 0.08 9.19 -7.58
CA CYS A 102 0.44 8.95 -6.17
C CYS A 102 -0.74 8.59 -5.26
N MET A 103 -1.96 8.83 -5.70
CA MET A 103 -3.20 8.53 -4.98
C MET A 103 -4.36 8.34 -5.95
N VAL A 104 -5.39 7.65 -5.49
CA VAL A 104 -6.69 7.61 -6.16
C VAL A 104 -7.42 8.95 -5.99
N VAL A 105 -8.15 9.36 -7.03
CA VAL A 105 -8.95 10.58 -7.01
C VAL A 105 -10.42 10.22 -7.18
N SER A 106 -11.26 10.71 -6.27
CA SER A 106 -12.71 10.52 -6.39
C SER A 106 -13.22 11.28 -7.62
N THR A 107 -13.67 10.54 -8.61
CA THR A 107 -14.03 11.06 -9.95
C THR A 107 -15.45 10.64 -10.31
N PRO A 108 -16.29 11.55 -10.84
CA PRO A 108 -17.64 11.19 -11.24
C PRO A 108 -17.66 10.34 -12.50
N VAL A 109 -18.45 9.26 -12.48
CA VAL A 109 -18.77 8.43 -13.65
C VAL A 109 -20.27 8.35 -13.85
N ASN A 110 -20.71 8.34 -15.09
CA ASN A 110 -22.11 8.19 -15.46
C ASN A 110 -22.29 7.71 -16.90
N LEU A 111 -23.47 7.21 -17.21
CA LEU A 111 -23.93 7.08 -18.59
C LEU A 111 -24.52 8.41 -19.07
N PRO A 112 -24.50 8.71 -20.39
CA PRO A 112 -25.11 9.93 -20.91
C PRO A 112 -26.56 10.10 -20.42
N GLY A 113 -26.86 11.29 -19.89
CA GLY A 113 -28.20 11.63 -19.37
C GLY A 113 -28.52 11.06 -17.98
N GLN A 114 -27.59 10.38 -17.33
CA GLN A 114 -27.76 9.86 -15.95
C GLN A 114 -26.97 10.67 -14.93
N PRO A 115 -27.39 10.69 -13.66
CA PRO A 115 -26.62 11.34 -12.59
C PRO A 115 -25.27 10.63 -12.38
N GLY A 116 -24.25 11.42 -12.03
CA GLY A 116 -22.91 10.92 -11.75
C GLY A 116 -22.79 10.23 -10.39
N THR A 117 -21.94 9.20 -10.32
CA THR A 117 -21.55 8.53 -9.07
C THR A 117 -20.05 8.64 -8.94
N GLY A 118 -19.53 8.96 -7.75
CA GLY A 118 -18.09 8.97 -7.47
C GLY A 118 -17.49 7.58 -7.49
N ILE A 119 -16.32 7.46 -8.10
CA ILE A 119 -15.47 6.27 -8.08
C ILE A 119 -14.02 6.66 -7.77
N ASP A 120 -13.23 5.70 -7.33
CA ASP A 120 -11.81 5.85 -7.09
C ASP A 120 -11.03 5.59 -8.38
N LEU A 121 -10.53 6.67 -9.00
CA LEU A 121 -9.74 6.66 -10.22
C LEU A 121 -8.25 6.58 -9.90
N LEU A 122 -7.54 5.61 -10.49
CA LEU A 122 -6.08 5.57 -10.54
C LEU A 122 -5.62 5.69 -12.01
N GLN A 123 -4.61 6.52 -12.26
CA GLN A 123 -4.09 6.71 -13.61
C GLN A 123 -2.70 6.07 -13.70
N THR A 124 -2.47 5.22 -14.71
CA THR A 124 -1.29 4.35 -14.76
C THR A 124 -0.67 4.33 -16.16
N ASP A 125 0.53 3.75 -16.26
CA ASP A 125 1.10 3.32 -17.54
C ASP A 125 0.68 1.89 -17.90
N ASP A 126 1.17 1.39 -19.03
CA ASP A 126 0.93 0.04 -19.52
C ASP A 126 1.70 -1.03 -18.71
N ALA A 127 2.87 -0.68 -18.15
CA ALA A 127 3.67 -1.57 -17.33
C ALA A 127 2.98 -1.96 -16.01
N PHE A 128 2.01 -1.16 -15.56
CA PHE A 128 1.21 -1.41 -14.36
C PHE A 128 0.59 -2.81 -14.34
N TRP A 129 0.10 -3.26 -15.47
CA TRP A 129 -0.57 -4.55 -15.64
C TRP A 129 0.39 -5.75 -15.63
N HIS A 130 1.69 -5.51 -15.83
CA HIS A 130 2.73 -6.52 -15.68
C HIS A 130 3.26 -6.58 -14.24
N VAL A 131 3.35 -5.43 -13.58
CA VAL A 131 3.86 -5.33 -12.20
C VAL A 131 2.83 -5.88 -11.21
N PHE A 132 1.54 -5.63 -11.44
CA PHE A 132 0.45 -6.03 -10.56
C PHE A 132 -0.40 -7.14 -11.18
N ASP A 133 -0.74 -8.13 -10.36
CA ASP A 133 -1.40 -9.38 -10.75
C ASP A 133 -2.93 -9.26 -10.65
N PHE A 134 -3.54 -8.61 -11.63
CA PHE A 134 -4.99 -8.42 -11.69
C PHE A 134 -5.73 -9.63 -12.25
N SER A 135 -6.86 -10.00 -11.62
CA SER A 135 -7.75 -11.03 -12.12
C SER A 135 -8.78 -10.44 -13.09
N PHE A 136 -8.53 -10.56 -14.39
CA PHE A 136 -9.47 -10.14 -15.43
C PHE A 136 -10.66 -11.12 -15.53
N ILE A 137 -11.87 -10.58 -15.55
CA ILE A 137 -13.14 -11.30 -15.76
C ILE A 137 -13.48 -11.28 -17.25
N ALA A 138 -13.25 -10.15 -17.92
CA ALA A 138 -13.50 -9.95 -19.34
C ALA A 138 -12.49 -8.94 -19.92
N GLY A 139 -12.23 -9.03 -21.22
CA GLY A 139 -11.30 -8.16 -21.93
C GLY A 139 -9.85 -8.34 -21.53
N LYS A 140 -9.06 -7.30 -21.69
CA LYS A 140 -7.63 -7.26 -21.39
C LYS A 140 -7.21 -5.86 -20.96
N PRO A 141 -6.01 -5.70 -20.34
CA PRO A 141 -5.46 -4.38 -20.05
C PRO A 141 -5.17 -3.62 -21.36
N TYR A 142 -5.06 -2.30 -21.26
CA TYR A 142 -4.50 -1.50 -22.36
C TYR A 142 -3.01 -1.76 -22.49
N ASP A 143 -2.56 -1.78 -23.74
CA ASP A 143 -1.18 -2.05 -24.11
C ASP A 143 -0.39 -0.75 -24.34
N ARG A 144 0.89 -0.90 -24.61
CA ARG A 144 1.82 0.21 -24.88
C ARG A 144 1.35 1.12 -26.01
N ALA A 145 0.82 0.56 -27.11
CA ALA A 145 0.36 1.34 -28.24
C ALA A 145 -0.84 2.22 -27.88
N THR A 146 -1.79 1.67 -27.14
CA THR A 146 -2.97 2.37 -26.61
C THR A 146 -2.55 3.47 -25.64
N PHE A 147 -1.61 3.17 -24.75
CA PHE A 147 -1.06 4.12 -23.79
C PHE A 147 -0.33 5.28 -24.49
N ASP A 148 0.58 5.01 -25.43
CA ASP A 148 1.35 6.04 -26.14
C ASP A 148 0.45 6.93 -27.03
N ALA A 149 -0.63 6.37 -27.56
CA ALA A 149 -1.63 7.12 -28.32
C ALA A 149 -2.58 7.96 -27.46
N GLY A 150 -2.48 7.88 -26.13
CA GLY A 150 -3.38 8.60 -25.21
C GLY A 150 -4.85 8.25 -25.41
N GLN A 151 -5.16 7.01 -25.79
CA GLN A 151 -6.54 6.61 -26.08
C GLN A 151 -7.39 6.63 -24.80
N PRO A 152 -8.63 7.16 -24.83
CA PRO A 152 -9.54 7.19 -23.70
C PRO A 152 -10.18 5.82 -23.45
N VAL A 153 -9.38 4.90 -22.93
CA VAL A 153 -9.81 3.55 -22.53
C VAL A 153 -9.71 3.39 -21.03
N ALA A 154 -10.51 2.49 -20.48
CA ALA A 154 -10.53 2.22 -19.05
C ALA A 154 -10.59 0.71 -18.77
N VAL A 155 -9.89 0.29 -17.73
CA VAL A 155 -10.17 -0.97 -17.02
C VAL A 155 -11.00 -0.62 -15.80
N ILE A 156 -12.08 -1.36 -15.56
CA ILE A 156 -13.03 -1.09 -14.48
C ILE A 156 -13.23 -2.33 -13.62
N THR A 157 -13.63 -2.14 -12.36
CA THR A 157 -14.00 -3.27 -11.50
C THR A 157 -15.37 -3.87 -11.90
N GLU A 158 -15.61 -5.12 -11.51
CA GLU A 158 -16.90 -5.78 -11.72
C GLU A 158 -18.05 -5.00 -11.09
N SER A 159 -17.87 -4.46 -9.89
CA SER A 159 -18.87 -3.65 -9.19
C SER A 159 -19.22 -2.38 -9.97
N VAL A 160 -18.23 -1.70 -10.58
CA VAL A 160 -18.45 -0.53 -11.44
C VAL A 160 -19.19 -0.94 -12.72
N ALA A 161 -18.79 -2.05 -13.37
CA ALA A 161 -19.46 -2.56 -14.56
C ALA A 161 -20.95 -2.87 -14.28
N ARG A 162 -21.25 -3.57 -13.18
CA ARG A 162 -22.62 -3.87 -12.75
C ARG A 162 -23.41 -2.60 -12.41
N ARG A 163 -22.78 -1.62 -11.78
CA ARG A 163 -23.43 -0.34 -11.43
C ARG A 163 -23.82 0.48 -12.65
N LEU A 164 -22.91 0.61 -13.62
CA LEU A 164 -23.14 1.43 -14.83
C LEU A 164 -23.98 0.69 -15.86
N PHE A 165 -23.68 -0.57 -16.13
CA PHE A 165 -24.21 -1.29 -17.28
C PHE A 165 -25.17 -2.44 -16.95
N GLN A 166 -25.41 -2.70 -15.67
CA GLN A 166 -26.24 -3.81 -15.15
C GLN A 166 -25.72 -5.21 -15.56
N THR A 167 -24.44 -5.30 -15.95
CA THR A 167 -23.78 -6.54 -16.37
C THR A 167 -22.28 -6.48 -16.09
N SER A 168 -21.63 -7.62 -15.92
CA SER A 168 -20.16 -7.71 -15.90
C SER A 168 -19.55 -7.77 -17.31
N ASP A 169 -20.36 -8.07 -18.34
CA ASP A 169 -19.92 -8.00 -19.74
C ASP A 169 -20.09 -6.57 -20.28
N ALA A 170 -19.10 -5.74 -19.98
CA ALA A 170 -19.11 -4.32 -20.31
C ALA A 170 -18.09 -3.95 -21.40
N ILE A 171 -17.38 -4.92 -21.99
CA ILE A 171 -16.30 -4.68 -22.95
C ILE A 171 -16.83 -3.88 -24.15
N GLY A 172 -16.07 -2.83 -24.51
CA GLY A 172 -16.39 -1.97 -25.65
C GLY A 172 -17.52 -0.97 -25.40
N ARG A 173 -18.21 -1.03 -24.24
CA ARG A 173 -19.21 -0.02 -23.87
C ARG A 173 -18.55 1.28 -23.49
N GLU A 174 -19.26 2.38 -23.69
CA GLU A 174 -18.80 3.73 -23.38
C GLU A 174 -19.51 4.28 -22.15
N PHE A 175 -18.79 5.07 -21.36
CA PHE A 175 -19.28 5.82 -20.22
C PHE A 175 -18.56 7.16 -20.13
N LEU A 176 -19.09 8.08 -19.35
CA LEU A 176 -18.47 9.37 -19.09
C LEU A 176 -17.64 9.27 -17.79
N LEU A 177 -16.37 9.58 -17.87
CA LEU A 177 -15.46 9.75 -16.76
C LEU A 177 -15.09 11.24 -16.70
N ASN A 178 -15.48 11.92 -15.64
CA ASN A 178 -15.30 13.37 -15.52
C ASN A 178 -15.77 14.12 -16.79
N HIS A 179 -16.97 13.78 -17.28
CA HIS A 179 -17.61 14.33 -18.50
C HIS A 179 -16.93 13.97 -19.83
N ALA A 180 -15.79 13.27 -19.85
CA ALA A 180 -15.12 12.79 -21.06
C ALA A 180 -15.53 11.34 -21.38
N PRO A 181 -15.74 10.96 -22.65
CA PRO A 181 -16.09 9.60 -23.02
C PRO A 181 -14.89 8.66 -22.90
N TYR A 182 -15.08 7.54 -22.23
CA TYR A 182 -14.11 6.45 -22.11
C TYR A 182 -14.74 5.13 -22.53
N LYS A 183 -13.94 4.27 -23.16
CA LYS A 183 -14.36 2.92 -23.59
C LYS A 183 -13.80 1.86 -22.67
N VAL A 184 -14.63 0.91 -22.25
CA VAL A 184 -14.18 -0.22 -21.41
C VAL A 184 -13.32 -1.17 -22.20
N ALA A 185 -12.05 -1.33 -21.82
CA ALA A 185 -11.08 -2.28 -22.40
C ALA A 185 -11.03 -3.60 -21.63
N GLY A 186 -11.21 -3.55 -20.30
CA GLY A 186 -11.17 -4.70 -19.42
C GLY A 186 -12.06 -4.55 -18.20
N VAL A 187 -12.49 -5.68 -17.67
CA VAL A 187 -13.21 -5.78 -16.39
C VAL A 187 -12.42 -6.70 -15.49
N VAL A 188 -12.09 -6.23 -14.29
CA VAL A 188 -11.34 -6.98 -13.28
C VAL A 188 -12.21 -7.26 -12.04
N LYS A 189 -11.83 -8.25 -11.24
CA LYS A 189 -12.42 -8.45 -9.91
C LYS A 189 -12.22 -7.21 -9.05
N ASP A 190 -13.13 -6.98 -8.11
CA ASP A 190 -12.98 -5.88 -7.16
C ASP A 190 -11.68 -6.02 -6.36
N VAL A 191 -11.01 -4.89 -6.18
CA VAL A 191 -9.72 -4.80 -5.49
C VAL A 191 -9.95 -4.31 -4.06
N SER A 192 -9.29 -4.95 -3.11
CA SER A 192 -9.33 -4.52 -1.71
C SER A 192 -8.60 -3.19 -1.52
N THR A 193 -9.14 -2.30 -0.72
CA THR A 193 -8.47 -1.06 -0.27
C THR A 193 -7.17 -1.31 0.50
N LEU A 194 -6.92 -2.55 0.90
CA LEU A 194 -5.66 -2.97 1.53
C LEU A 194 -4.51 -3.13 0.53
N ALA A 195 -4.81 -3.20 -0.78
CA ALA A 195 -3.83 -3.10 -1.86
C ALA A 195 -3.52 -1.62 -2.13
N THR A 196 -2.77 -1.00 -1.23
CA THR A 196 -2.63 0.46 -1.12
C THR A 196 -2.01 1.13 -2.34
N VAL A 197 -1.29 0.39 -3.16
CA VAL A 197 -0.63 0.89 -4.37
C VAL A 197 -1.47 0.62 -5.62
N ALA A 198 -2.00 -0.60 -5.72
CA ALA A 198 -2.74 -1.04 -6.91
C ALA A 198 -4.25 -0.76 -6.84
N TYR A 199 -4.75 -0.32 -5.67
CA TYR A 199 -6.17 -0.03 -5.46
C TYR A 199 -6.70 1.04 -6.41
N GLY A 200 -7.87 0.78 -6.94
CA GLY A 200 -8.71 1.68 -7.71
C GLY A 200 -10.03 0.99 -8.02
N GLN A 201 -10.98 1.71 -8.56
CA GLN A 201 -12.22 1.18 -9.11
C GLN A 201 -12.26 1.33 -10.63
N VAL A 202 -11.52 2.32 -11.14
CA VAL A 202 -11.30 2.58 -12.57
C VAL A 202 -9.83 2.93 -12.76
N TRP A 203 -9.21 2.35 -13.77
CA TRP A 203 -7.83 2.63 -14.19
C TRP A 203 -7.82 3.12 -15.62
N VAL A 204 -7.10 4.22 -15.89
CA VAL A 204 -6.94 4.79 -17.24
C VAL A 204 -5.48 5.13 -17.51
N PRO A 205 -5.04 5.17 -18.78
CA PRO A 205 -3.73 5.71 -19.13
C PRO A 205 -3.59 7.16 -18.66
N TYR A 206 -2.52 7.50 -17.94
CA TYR A 206 -2.31 8.91 -17.56
C TYR A 206 -2.05 9.82 -18.78
N THR A 207 -1.70 9.23 -19.94
CA THR A 207 -1.57 9.93 -21.21
C THR A 207 -2.91 10.35 -21.82
N SER A 208 -4.03 9.77 -21.36
CA SER A 208 -5.37 10.15 -21.80
C SER A 208 -5.96 11.30 -20.96
N THR A 209 -5.20 11.85 -20.02
CA THR A 209 -5.64 12.89 -19.08
C THR A 209 -4.63 14.03 -19.00
N GLU A 210 -4.96 15.09 -18.26
CA GLU A 210 -4.09 16.25 -18.04
C GLU A 210 -3.25 16.14 -16.76
N ILE A 211 -3.30 15.01 -16.02
CA ILE A 211 -2.66 14.86 -14.70
C ILE A 211 -1.15 15.08 -14.74
N THR A 212 -0.51 14.80 -15.85
CA THR A 212 0.93 15.00 -16.03
C THR A 212 1.35 16.46 -16.09
N LYS A 213 0.39 17.37 -16.27
CA LYS A 213 0.58 18.82 -16.25
C LYS A 213 0.43 19.43 -14.85
N ASP A 214 -0.10 18.64 -13.88
CA ASP A 214 -0.22 19.05 -12.49
C ASP A 214 1.14 18.90 -11.79
N THR A 215 1.98 19.91 -11.97
CA THR A 215 3.38 19.92 -11.57
C THR A 215 3.77 21.22 -10.89
N TRP A 216 4.86 21.16 -10.14
CA TRP A 216 5.53 22.31 -9.53
C TRP A 216 7.06 22.12 -9.52
N SER A 217 7.80 23.13 -9.05
CA SER A 217 9.28 23.14 -9.05
C SER A 217 9.84 22.79 -10.43
N ASP A 218 9.41 23.54 -11.46
CA ASP A 218 9.82 23.39 -12.85
C ASP A 218 9.64 21.97 -13.40
N GLU A 219 8.45 21.37 -13.15
CA GLU A 219 8.03 20.03 -13.58
C GLU A 219 8.77 18.85 -12.90
N HIS A 220 9.68 19.14 -11.95
CA HIS A 220 10.41 18.07 -11.26
C HIS A 220 9.55 17.38 -10.19
N MET A 221 8.60 18.09 -9.62
CA MET A 221 7.60 17.59 -8.68
C MET A 221 6.23 17.60 -9.34
N GLY A 222 5.35 16.69 -8.93
CA GLY A 222 4.02 16.54 -9.53
C GLY A 222 3.23 15.43 -8.86
N MET A 223 2.40 14.73 -9.60
CA MET A 223 1.45 13.77 -9.05
C MET A 223 1.85 12.29 -9.27
N MET A 224 3.12 12.00 -9.62
CA MET A 224 3.54 10.66 -10.00
C MET A 224 4.31 9.94 -8.88
N SER A 225 4.05 8.64 -8.78
CA SER A 225 4.79 7.67 -7.97
C SER A 225 5.25 6.52 -8.85
N CYS A 226 6.18 5.70 -8.38
CA CYS A 226 6.56 4.49 -9.10
C CYS A 226 6.72 3.28 -8.17
N THR A 227 6.51 2.10 -8.77
CA THR A 227 6.86 0.81 -8.19
C THR A 227 7.78 0.07 -9.14
N ILE A 228 8.84 -0.46 -8.60
CA ILE A 228 9.88 -1.21 -9.30
C ILE A 228 9.69 -2.69 -8.91
N LEU A 229 9.51 -3.55 -9.91
CA LEU A 229 9.48 -4.99 -9.75
C LEU A 229 10.88 -5.54 -9.98
N ALA A 230 11.53 -6.04 -8.92
CA ALA A 230 12.79 -6.75 -9.02
C ALA A 230 12.56 -8.20 -9.48
N ARG A 231 13.54 -8.82 -10.14
CA ARG A 231 13.49 -10.25 -10.49
C ARG A 231 13.57 -11.12 -9.25
N SER A 232 14.41 -10.70 -8.29
CA SER A 232 14.54 -11.31 -6.98
C SER A 232 14.81 -10.22 -5.93
N ARG A 233 14.70 -10.60 -4.67
CA ARG A 233 15.04 -9.72 -3.56
C ARG A 233 16.53 -9.39 -3.50
N ASP A 234 17.38 -10.27 -4.04
CA ASP A 234 18.84 -10.10 -4.08
C ASP A 234 19.26 -8.95 -5.01
N ASP A 235 18.39 -8.57 -5.97
CA ASP A 235 18.65 -7.45 -6.89
C ASP A 235 18.42 -6.07 -6.25
N PHE A 236 17.85 -5.99 -5.06
CA PHE A 236 17.46 -4.72 -4.42
C PHE A 236 18.61 -3.74 -4.28
N GLU A 237 19.77 -4.23 -3.89
CA GLU A 237 20.95 -3.37 -3.72
C GLU A 237 21.45 -2.84 -5.07
N ALA A 238 21.55 -3.71 -6.07
CA ALA A 238 21.96 -3.33 -7.41
C ALA A 238 20.98 -2.30 -8.04
N ILE A 239 19.67 -2.46 -7.78
CA ILE A 239 18.65 -1.50 -8.25
C ILE A 239 18.81 -0.15 -7.51
N ARG A 240 19.08 -0.14 -6.21
CA ARG A 240 19.33 1.10 -5.46
C ARG A 240 20.60 1.82 -5.93
N GLU A 241 21.67 1.08 -6.17
CA GLU A 241 22.90 1.64 -6.71
C GLU A 241 22.70 2.23 -8.12
N GLU A 242 21.92 1.55 -8.97
CA GLU A 242 21.57 2.07 -10.30
C GLU A 242 20.71 3.34 -10.19
N ALA A 243 19.70 3.34 -9.32
CA ALA A 243 18.86 4.50 -9.08
C ALA A 243 19.67 5.69 -8.52
N GLU A 244 20.62 5.44 -7.63
CA GLU A 244 21.50 6.49 -7.10
C GLU A 244 22.42 7.07 -8.17
N ARG A 245 22.98 6.25 -9.07
CA ARG A 245 23.74 6.74 -10.23
C ARG A 245 22.87 7.62 -11.13
N ARG A 246 21.63 7.20 -11.42
CA ARG A 246 20.67 8.01 -12.19
C ARG A 246 20.36 9.34 -11.53
N ARG A 247 20.19 9.34 -10.20
CA ARG A 247 19.99 10.59 -9.46
C ARG A 247 21.19 11.53 -9.61
N GLN A 248 22.41 11.02 -9.49
CA GLN A 248 23.63 11.82 -9.64
C GLN A 248 23.74 12.41 -11.04
N GLU A 249 23.51 11.60 -12.10
CA GLU A 249 23.49 12.04 -13.48
C GLU A 249 22.42 13.13 -13.69
N TYR A 250 21.22 12.93 -13.17
CA TYR A 250 20.12 13.89 -13.30
C TYR A 250 20.37 15.16 -12.48
N ASN A 251 21.01 15.08 -11.34
CA ASN A 251 21.39 16.25 -10.53
C ASN A 251 22.46 17.15 -11.21
N VAL A 252 23.27 16.61 -12.10
CA VAL A 252 24.16 17.43 -12.92
C VAL A 252 23.35 18.36 -13.83
N ILE A 253 22.30 17.83 -14.47
CA ILE A 253 21.38 18.61 -15.32
C ILE A 253 20.58 19.61 -14.48
N LEU A 254 20.01 19.17 -13.38
CA LEU A 254 19.21 20.00 -12.46
C LEU A 254 20.03 21.15 -11.85
N GLY A 255 21.32 20.92 -11.65
CA GLY A 255 22.26 21.87 -11.06
C GLY A 255 22.46 23.12 -11.90
N GLU A 256 22.23 23.08 -13.22
CA GLU A 256 22.25 24.23 -14.13
C GLU A 256 21.19 25.27 -13.71
N ASP A 257 19.99 24.80 -13.32
CA ASP A 257 18.87 25.61 -12.82
C ASP A 257 18.89 25.77 -11.30
N GLY A 258 19.93 25.29 -10.63
CA GLY A 258 20.13 25.41 -9.19
C GLY A 258 19.35 24.39 -8.36
N TYR A 259 18.73 23.39 -8.96
CA TYR A 259 18.00 22.34 -8.27
C TYR A 259 18.89 21.16 -7.87
N GLU A 260 18.48 20.45 -6.83
CA GLU A 260 19.07 19.19 -6.37
C GLU A 260 17.98 18.26 -5.86
N LEU A 261 17.90 17.04 -6.42
CA LEU A 261 16.99 15.98 -6.04
C LEU A 261 17.61 15.13 -4.93
N ILE A 262 16.82 14.85 -3.89
CA ILE A 262 17.26 14.12 -2.70
C ILE A 262 16.43 12.84 -2.54
N TYR A 263 17.07 11.65 -2.64
CA TYR A 263 16.38 10.35 -2.56
C TYR A 263 16.13 9.86 -1.14
N ARG A 264 16.97 10.19 -0.18
CA ARG A 264 16.91 9.67 1.21
C ARG A 264 16.84 8.13 1.23
N ASN A 265 17.78 7.49 0.51
CA ASN A 265 17.90 6.04 0.39
C ASN A 265 16.67 5.34 -0.25
N ARG A 266 15.86 6.05 -1.05
CA ARG A 266 14.86 5.44 -1.94
C ARG A 266 15.55 4.80 -3.14
N PRO A 267 14.92 3.76 -3.72
CA PRO A 267 13.60 3.19 -3.48
C PRO A 267 13.53 2.29 -2.24
N TYR A 268 12.38 2.29 -1.53
CA TYR A 268 12.14 1.52 -0.31
C TYR A 268 11.46 0.18 -0.61
N ASP A 269 11.87 -0.88 0.10
CA ASP A 269 11.12 -2.14 0.12
C ASP A 269 9.75 -1.99 0.79
N GLN A 270 8.93 -3.02 0.70
CA GLN A 270 7.55 -3.01 1.20
C GLN A 270 7.47 -2.65 2.70
N GLU A 271 8.36 -3.18 3.55
CA GLU A 271 8.34 -2.90 4.99
C GLU A 271 8.64 -1.43 5.26
N LYS A 272 9.73 -0.92 4.69
CA LYS A 272 10.16 0.47 4.86
C LYS A 272 9.16 1.45 4.24
N SER A 273 8.61 1.12 3.06
CA SER A 273 7.57 1.90 2.40
C SER A 273 6.29 1.99 3.22
N SER A 274 5.88 0.91 3.90
CA SER A 274 4.65 0.85 4.71
C SER A 274 4.64 1.78 5.93
N ILE A 275 5.81 2.32 6.31
CA ILE A 275 6.01 3.26 7.43
C ILE A 275 6.56 4.63 6.98
N ALA A 276 6.68 4.83 5.66
CA ALA A 276 7.20 6.06 5.07
C ALA A 276 6.07 7.09 4.88
N PHE A 277 5.73 7.84 5.91
CA PHE A 277 4.66 8.85 5.86
C PHE A 277 5.11 10.24 5.43
N SER A 278 6.42 10.44 5.21
CA SER A 278 6.98 11.75 4.92
C SER A 278 8.01 11.68 3.78
N ALA A 279 7.99 12.70 2.92
CA ALA A 279 8.98 12.85 1.85
C ALA A 279 10.36 13.27 2.37
N ASN A 280 10.40 14.07 3.43
CA ASN A 280 11.61 14.72 3.95
C ASN A 280 12.32 13.93 5.07
N GLN A 281 11.83 12.77 5.43
CA GLN A 281 12.43 11.90 6.44
C GLN A 281 12.59 10.48 5.91
N GLU A 282 13.69 9.84 6.28
CA GLU A 282 13.88 8.43 6.07
C GLU A 282 13.23 7.65 7.22
N PRO A 283 12.40 6.62 6.93
CA PRO A 283 11.78 5.81 7.96
C PRO A 283 12.82 4.97 8.72
N ASP A 284 12.77 4.98 10.04
CA ASP A 284 13.57 4.11 10.90
C ASP A 284 12.80 2.81 11.21
N VAL A 285 13.12 1.77 10.44
CA VAL A 285 12.49 0.43 10.56
C VAL A 285 12.80 -0.19 11.93
N GLU A 286 14.01 -0.02 12.45
CA GLU A 286 14.41 -0.59 13.73
C GLU A 286 13.69 0.06 14.90
N GLN A 287 13.50 1.38 14.87
CA GLN A 287 12.69 2.09 15.86
C GLN A 287 11.24 1.58 15.84
N HIS A 288 10.63 1.40 14.65
CA HIS A 288 9.29 0.87 14.51
C HIS A 288 9.16 -0.58 15.00
N ARG A 289 10.15 -1.43 14.71
CA ARG A 289 10.19 -2.81 15.23
C ARG A 289 10.30 -2.84 16.75
N ARG A 290 11.13 -1.98 17.33
CA ARG A 290 11.28 -1.84 18.78
C ARG A 290 9.99 -1.37 19.44
N GLN A 291 9.31 -0.37 18.91
CA GLN A 291 8.03 0.10 19.40
C GLN A 291 6.96 -1.02 19.38
N ARG A 292 6.91 -1.80 18.30
CA ARG A 292 6.01 -2.97 18.22
C ARG A 292 6.31 -4.01 19.29
N MET A 293 7.58 -4.34 19.50
CA MET A 293 7.98 -5.28 20.56
C MET A 293 7.54 -4.82 21.94
N ILE A 294 7.68 -3.53 22.23
CA ILE A 294 7.20 -2.95 23.51
C ILE A 294 5.69 -3.12 23.64
N ILE A 295 4.92 -2.83 22.60
CA ILE A 295 3.46 -3.03 22.60
C ILE A 295 3.11 -4.51 22.86
N PHE A 296 3.77 -5.46 22.21
CA PHE A 296 3.55 -6.89 22.46
C PHE A 296 3.87 -7.29 23.89
N ILE A 297 4.97 -6.81 24.48
CA ILE A 297 5.33 -7.07 25.86
C ILE A 297 4.24 -6.54 26.82
N ILE A 298 3.77 -5.32 26.60
CA ILE A 298 2.70 -4.72 27.40
C ILE A 298 1.41 -5.57 27.32
N LEU A 299 1.01 -5.98 26.11
CA LEU A 299 -0.16 -6.81 25.90
C LEU A 299 -0.03 -8.19 26.55
N LEU A 300 1.18 -8.77 26.62
CA LEU A 300 1.44 -10.05 27.28
C LEU A 300 1.46 -9.96 28.82
N ILE A 301 1.73 -8.79 29.39
CA ILE A 301 1.74 -8.58 30.85
C ILE A 301 0.33 -8.80 31.44
N VAL A 302 -0.72 -8.38 30.76
CA VAL A 302 -2.11 -8.50 31.26
C VAL A 302 -2.51 -9.96 31.50
N PRO A 303 -2.41 -10.90 30.54
CA PRO A 303 -2.69 -12.31 30.83
C PRO A 303 -1.74 -12.92 31.85
N ALA A 304 -0.46 -12.51 31.89
CA ALA A 304 0.49 -13.00 32.88
C ALA A 304 0.09 -12.62 34.32
N ILE A 305 -0.33 -11.37 34.53
CA ILE A 305 -0.84 -10.90 35.83
C ILE A 305 -2.12 -11.66 36.21
N ASN A 306 -3.06 -11.83 35.26
CA ASN A 306 -4.28 -12.58 35.50
C ASN A 306 -4.02 -14.02 35.95
N LEU A 307 -3.09 -14.72 35.27
CA LEU A 307 -2.69 -16.09 35.64
C LEU A 307 -1.98 -16.13 36.99
N SER A 308 -1.09 -15.17 37.27
CA SER A 308 -0.38 -15.06 38.56
C SER A 308 -1.37 -14.84 39.71
N SER A 309 -2.31 -13.91 39.55
CA SER A 309 -3.33 -13.61 40.56
C SER A 309 -4.24 -14.81 40.90
N MET A 310 -4.63 -15.57 39.84
CA MET A 310 -5.39 -16.83 40.02
C MET A 310 -4.57 -17.87 40.81
N THR A 311 -3.30 -18.02 40.50
CA THR A 311 -2.41 -18.99 41.13
C THR A 311 -2.17 -18.62 42.60
N GLN A 312 -1.91 -17.36 42.90
CA GLN A 312 -1.75 -16.88 44.29
C GLN A 312 -3.01 -17.03 45.11
N SER A 313 -4.18 -16.71 44.58
CA SER A 313 -5.48 -16.93 45.26
C SER A 313 -5.67 -18.40 45.62
N ARG A 314 -5.33 -19.32 44.71
CA ARG A 314 -5.42 -20.77 44.96
C ARG A 314 -4.44 -21.27 45.99
N LEU A 315 -3.21 -20.76 46.02
CA LEU A 315 -2.21 -21.13 47.05
C LEU A 315 -2.65 -20.68 48.44
N ARG A 316 -3.19 -19.45 48.58
CA ARG A 316 -3.70 -18.94 49.87
C ARG A 316 -4.87 -19.77 50.41
N GLN A 317 -5.77 -20.24 49.56
CA GLN A 317 -6.88 -21.10 49.97
C GLN A 317 -6.40 -22.46 50.48
N ARG A 318 -5.44 -23.09 49.79
CA ARG A 318 -4.86 -24.38 50.22
C ARG A 318 -4.10 -24.28 51.57
N VAL A 319 -3.44 -23.15 51.81
CA VAL A 319 -2.74 -22.91 53.09
C VAL A 319 -3.75 -22.67 54.24
N ALA A 320 -4.94 -22.16 53.95
CA ALA A 320 -6.01 -21.96 54.96
C ALA A 320 -6.80 -23.23 55.26
N GLU A 321 -6.66 -24.30 54.48
CA GLU A 321 -7.29 -25.62 54.68
C GLU A 321 -6.38 -26.61 55.43
N ILE A 322 -5.12 -26.24 55.69
CA ILE A 322 -4.15 -27.00 56.52
C ILE A 322 -4.11 -26.37 57.94
#